data_d6035e5ab6a8dc5c1ec20e2292156014
#
_entry.id   d6035e5ab6a8dc5c1ec20e2292156014
#
_cell.length_a   1.000
_cell.length_b   1.000
_cell.length_c   1.000
_cell.angle_alpha   90.00
_cell.angle_beta   90.00
_cell.angle_gamma   90.00
#
_symmetry.space_group_name_H-M   'P 1'
#
loop_
_entity.id
_entity.type
_entity.pdbx_description
1 polymer ?
#
loop_
_entity_poly.entity_id
_entity_poly.type
_entity_poly.pdbx_seq_one_letter_code
_entity_poly.pdbx_strand_id
1 'polypeptide(L)'
;MKRLTRLLFLLTFAATACNLTAPPQTPPTVVPVTESSVPTSAASPNLTSDTGTPAYISFIINVHDWTHPTESADLLLKLVDLFEKYSVRGDFYFTAEITRELAEKRPDVIERFRNSDMTINYHVRPPHPLYLGFDSRLKNLSDEELYQTILDYETYALDLTTGDLDRSRPGGYIYVAQVFGRNPVVASAPNGDPRIKDAAQRVYAALGAQATVLYHESGTKVEEPFETVNGLLVRPSDFSVTRTTLIDGTENFWWNFMSKPNAAEYNPTALLQSQLAEWVGQIGNLTYSRAPFVTSLIHENNYYRSGAEAWSSIYFTMDKGKKAEPLSPPFNLSASDPSHLRTEADQSAIFAAYEELVAYAAANLTAVTSEDILKLAQGR
;
A
#
# COMPACT_ATOMS: atom_id res chain seq x y z
N MET A 1 -18.54 -1.69 -80.27
CA MET A 1 -19.71 -0.93 -79.71
C MET A 1 -20.69 -1.93 -79.10
N LYS A 2 -20.63 -2.18 -77.82
CA LYS A 2 -21.68 -2.93 -77.09
C LYS A 2 -21.83 -2.26 -75.73
N ARG A 3 -22.97 -1.64 -75.50
CA ARG A 3 -23.39 -1.03 -74.23
C ARG A 3 -23.86 -2.14 -73.31
N LEU A 4 -23.31 -2.21 -72.12
CA LEU A 4 -23.75 -3.10 -71.05
C LEU A 4 -24.48 -2.25 -70.01
N THR A 5 -25.78 -2.47 -69.93
CA THR A 5 -26.69 -1.85 -68.95
C THR A 5 -26.50 -2.54 -67.62
N ARG A 6 -26.10 -1.81 -66.55
CA ARG A 6 -26.07 -2.32 -65.20
C ARG A 6 -27.39 -1.99 -64.50
N LEU A 7 -28.07 -3.05 -64.10
CA LEU A 7 -29.25 -3.02 -63.26
C LEU A 7 -28.86 -2.80 -61.78
N LEU A 8 -29.32 -1.71 -61.19
CA LEU A 8 -29.08 -1.38 -59.78
C LEU A 8 -30.24 -1.94 -58.94
N PHE A 9 -29.98 -2.98 -58.14
CA PHE A 9 -30.94 -3.49 -57.15
C PHE A 9 -30.75 -2.69 -55.86
N LEU A 10 -31.72 -1.84 -55.50
CA LEU A 10 -31.84 -1.21 -54.20
C LEU A 10 -32.53 -2.21 -53.26
N LEU A 11 -31.78 -2.80 -52.34
CA LEU A 11 -32.30 -3.48 -51.18
C LEU A 11 -32.40 -2.49 -50.01
N THR A 12 -33.60 -2.05 -49.72
CA THR A 12 -33.93 -1.30 -48.51
C THR A 12 -34.01 -2.28 -47.34
N PHE A 13 -32.98 -2.29 -46.51
CA PHE A 13 -33.06 -2.91 -45.18
C PHE A 13 -33.68 -1.92 -44.22
N ALA A 14 -34.92 -2.21 -43.77
CA ALA A 14 -35.52 -1.55 -42.63
C ALA A 14 -34.86 -2.10 -41.36
N ALA A 15 -33.92 -1.35 -40.81
CA ALA A 15 -33.35 -1.62 -39.48
C ALA A 15 -34.35 -1.13 -38.43
N THR A 16 -35.12 -2.04 -37.86
CA THR A 16 -35.84 -1.82 -36.61
C THR A 16 -34.81 -1.81 -35.47
N ALA A 17 -34.36 -0.62 -35.08
CA ALA A 17 -33.57 -0.43 -33.88
C ALA A 17 -34.49 -0.63 -32.67
N CYS A 18 -34.45 -1.82 -32.06
CA CYS A 18 -34.90 -2.01 -30.69
C CYS A 18 -33.91 -1.30 -29.78
N ASN A 19 -34.25 -0.10 -29.33
CA ASN A 19 -33.59 0.55 -28.21
C ASN A 19 -33.92 -0.26 -26.94
N LEU A 20 -33.08 -1.27 -26.65
CA LEU A 20 -32.97 -1.85 -25.30
C LEU A 20 -32.15 -0.86 -24.49
N THR A 21 -32.78 0.13 -23.88
CA THR A 21 -32.21 0.85 -22.75
C THR A 21 -31.99 -0.17 -21.62
N ALA A 22 -30.76 -0.55 -21.40
CA ALA A 22 -30.37 -1.28 -20.18
C ALA A 22 -30.87 -0.46 -18.97
N PRO A 23 -31.52 -1.09 -17.98
CA PRO A 23 -31.88 -0.39 -16.76
C PRO A 23 -30.60 0.16 -16.12
N PRO A 24 -30.65 1.37 -15.52
CA PRO A 24 -29.51 1.91 -14.81
C PRO A 24 -29.09 0.89 -13.74
N GLN A 25 -27.85 0.40 -13.83
CA GLN A 25 -27.28 -0.44 -12.79
C GLN A 25 -27.17 0.44 -11.54
N THR A 26 -27.93 0.09 -10.52
CA THR A 26 -27.73 0.66 -9.19
C THR A 26 -26.29 0.36 -8.77
N PRO A 27 -25.54 1.36 -8.29
CA PRO A 27 -24.22 1.11 -7.71
C PRO A 27 -24.35 0.02 -6.65
N PRO A 28 -23.35 -0.87 -6.50
CA PRO A 28 -23.39 -1.88 -5.46
C PRO A 28 -23.63 -1.17 -4.13
N THR A 29 -24.73 -1.53 -3.48
CA THR A 29 -25.07 -1.00 -2.16
C THR A 29 -23.90 -1.34 -1.26
N VAL A 30 -23.22 -0.33 -0.74
CA VAL A 30 -22.23 -0.51 0.34
C VAL A 30 -23.03 -1.11 1.49
N VAL A 31 -22.98 -2.44 1.60
CA VAL A 31 -23.55 -3.13 2.75
C VAL A 31 -22.66 -2.73 3.91
N PRO A 32 -23.17 -2.05 4.94
CA PRO A 32 -22.38 -1.83 6.15
C PRO A 32 -21.92 -3.21 6.59
N VAL A 33 -20.60 -3.40 6.68
CA VAL A 33 -20.05 -4.62 7.28
C VAL A 33 -20.56 -4.59 8.72
N THR A 34 -21.56 -5.43 9.00
CA THR A 34 -22.04 -5.61 10.36
C THR A 34 -20.83 -6.07 11.16
N GLU A 35 -20.49 -5.34 12.22
CA GLU A 35 -19.45 -5.73 13.15
C GLU A 35 -19.72 -7.18 13.58
N SER A 36 -19.00 -8.11 12.95
CA SER A 36 -18.95 -9.49 13.41
C SER A 36 -18.22 -9.42 14.76
N SER A 37 -18.87 -9.88 15.79
CA SER A 37 -18.28 -9.96 17.12
C SER A 37 -16.96 -10.75 17.03
N VAL A 38 -15.86 -9.99 16.99
CA VAL A 38 -14.49 -10.51 17.06
C VAL A 38 -14.40 -11.27 18.38
N PRO A 39 -13.88 -12.52 18.40
CA PRO A 39 -13.58 -13.19 19.65
C PRO A 39 -12.66 -12.28 20.45
N THR A 40 -13.00 -12.07 21.72
CA THR A 40 -12.27 -11.22 22.65
C THR A 40 -10.82 -11.70 22.71
N SER A 41 -9.97 -11.06 21.92
CA SER A 41 -8.52 -11.24 21.93
C SER A 41 -7.98 -10.82 23.29
N ALA A 42 -6.91 -11.48 23.72
CA ALA A 42 -6.19 -11.18 24.93
C ALA A 42 -5.93 -9.67 25.03
N ALA A 43 -6.19 -9.10 26.23
CA ALA A 43 -6.15 -7.67 26.49
C ALA A 43 -4.95 -7.01 25.81
N SER A 44 -5.23 -6.15 24.83
CA SER A 44 -4.24 -5.20 24.31
C SER A 44 -3.60 -4.50 25.50
N PRO A 45 -2.29 -4.33 25.55
CA PRO A 45 -1.65 -3.59 26.64
C PRO A 45 -2.33 -2.22 26.72
N ASN A 46 -2.73 -1.84 27.92
CA ASN A 46 -3.33 -0.54 28.20
C ASN A 46 -2.28 0.51 27.84
N LEU A 47 -2.39 1.10 26.66
CA LEU A 47 -1.51 2.17 26.17
C LEU A 47 -1.91 3.50 26.85
N THR A 48 -1.96 3.51 28.18
CA THR A 48 -1.90 4.77 28.92
C THR A 48 -0.56 5.40 28.57
N SER A 49 -0.54 6.72 28.41
CA SER A 49 0.67 7.51 28.17
C SER A 49 1.73 7.22 29.24
N ASP A 50 2.39 6.06 29.08
CA ASP A 50 3.47 5.65 29.95
C ASP A 50 4.69 6.48 29.58
N THR A 51 5.03 7.41 30.46
CA THR A 51 6.24 8.23 30.38
C THR A 51 7.53 7.39 30.38
N GLY A 52 7.40 6.07 30.37
CA GLY A 52 8.50 5.10 30.39
C GLY A 52 8.87 4.51 29.02
N THR A 53 8.04 4.65 27.98
CA THR A 53 8.39 4.09 26.67
C THR A 53 9.40 4.99 25.95
N PRO A 54 10.58 4.48 25.56
CA PRO A 54 11.59 5.30 24.87
C PRO A 54 11.16 5.67 23.44
N ALA A 55 10.38 4.81 22.76
CA ALA A 55 9.82 5.04 21.44
C ALA A 55 8.71 4.02 21.12
N TYR A 56 7.80 4.40 20.22
CA TYR A 56 6.90 3.48 19.52
C TYR A 56 7.56 2.99 18.24
N ILE A 57 7.29 1.75 17.84
CA ILE A 57 7.72 1.22 16.54
C ILE A 57 6.55 0.60 15.79
N SER A 58 6.48 0.86 14.49
CA SER A 58 5.50 0.24 13.59
C SER A 58 6.21 -0.55 12.50
N PHE A 59 5.78 -1.79 12.31
CA PHE A 59 6.23 -2.66 11.23
C PHE A 59 5.27 -2.55 10.06
N ILE A 60 5.70 -1.91 8.99
CA ILE A 60 4.91 -1.69 7.78
C ILE A 60 5.40 -2.61 6.67
N ILE A 61 4.49 -3.39 6.14
CA ILE A 61 4.75 -4.30 5.02
C ILE A 61 3.90 -3.84 3.83
N ASN A 62 4.54 -3.32 2.78
CA ASN A 62 3.86 -3.05 1.52
C ASN A 62 3.76 -4.34 0.70
N VAL A 63 2.54 -4.73 0.35
CA VAL A 63 2.20 -5.98 -0.35
C VAL A 63 1.63 -5.65 -1.72
N HIS A 64 2.42 -5.88 -2.78
CA HIS A 64 2.06 -5.43 -4.12
C HIS A 64 2.65 -6.25 -5.28
N ASP A 65 3.40 -7.30 -5.01
CA ASP A 65 4.00 -8.10 -6.08
C ASP A 65 3.00 -9.13 -6.64
N TRP A 66 2.03 -8.63 -7.38
CA TRP A 66 1.03 -9.44 -8.05
C TRP A 66 1.62 -10.35 -9.16
N THR A 67 2.87 -10.10 -9.57
CA THR A 67 3.57 -10.90 -10.57
C THR A 67 4.16 -12.19 -10.01
N HIS A 68 4.43 -12.23 -8.70
CA HIS A 68 4.96 -13.41 -7.99
C HIS A 68 4.11 -13.75 -6.74
N PRO A 69 2.82 -14.06 -6.92
CA PRO A 69 1.90 -14.24 -5.80
C PRO A 69 2.24 -15.43 -4.90
N THR A 70 2.97 -16.44 -5.41
CA THR A 70 3.37 -17.59 -4.60
C THR A 70 4.46 -17.23 -3.61
N GLU A 71 5.53 -16.58 -4.07
CA GLU A 71 6.63 -16.12 -3.22
C GLU A 71 6.14 -15.08 -2.21
N SER A 72 5.29 -14.16 -2.65
CA SER A 72 4.64 -13.17 -1.78
C SER A 72 3.83 -13.87 -0.68
N ALA A 73 2.99 -14.83 -1.05
CA ALA A 73 2.16 -15.58 -0.12
C ALA A 73 2.98 -16.33 0.95
N ASP A 74 4.02 -17.05 0.53
CA ASP A 74 4.87 -17.83 1.43
C ASP A 74 5.62 -16.91 2.41
N LEU A 75 6.06 -15.74 1.96
CA LEU A 75 6.67 -14.75 2.84
C LEU A 75 5.66 -14.15 3.80
N LEU A 76 4.46 -13.80 3.34
CA LEU A 76 3.42 -13.20 4.18
C LEU A 76 3.05 -14.11 5.35
N LEU A 77 2.91 -15.42 5.11
CA LEU A 77 2.69 -16.39 6.19
C LEU A 77 3.83 -16.40 7.20
N LYS A 78 5.09 -16.42 6.73
CA LYS A 78 6.26 -16.35 7.60
C LYS A 78 6.32 -15.06 8.43
N LEU A 79 5.91 -13.92 7.86
CA LEU A 79 5.89 -12.64 8.57
C LEU A 79 4.81 -12.61 9.65
N VAL A 80 3.63 -13.15 9.37
CA VAL A 80 2.57 -13.25 10.40
C VAL A 80 3.05 -14.15 11.55
N ASP A 81 3.62 -15.32 11.25
CA ASP A 81 4.17 -16.23 12.27
C ASP A 81 5.30 -15.56 13.07
N LEU A 82 6.16 -14.79 12.42
CA LEU A 82 7.23 -14.03 13.08
C LEU A 82 6.67 -13.01 14.07
N PHE A 83 5.70 -12.21 13.64
CA PHE A 83 5.10 -11.21 14.51
C PHE A 83 4.39 -11.82 15.71
N GLU A 84 3.64 -12.91 15.51
CA GLU A 84 3.00 -13.64 16.60
C GLU A 84 4.01 -14.25 17.57
N LYS A 85 5.12 -14.82 17.06
CA LYS A 85 6.21 -15.35 17.88
C LYS A 85 6.73 -14.34 18.92
N TYR A 86 6.81 -13.08 18.54
CA TYR A 86 7.29 -12.01 19.42
C TYR A 86 6.17 -11.19 20.05
N SER A 87 4.91 -11.60 19.89
CA SER A 87 3.71 -10.90 20.41
C SER A 87 3.65 -9.44 19.95
N VAL A 88 4.09 -9.17 18.72
CA VAL A 88 3.94 -7.88 18.06
C VAL A 88 2.94 -8.00 16.91
N ARG A 89 2.42 -6.86 16.44
CA ARG A 89 1.51 -6.78 15.31
C ARG A 89 2.11 -5.93 14.21
N GLY A 90 1.78 -6.24 12.95
CA GLY A 90 2.24 -5.51 11.78
C GLY A 90 1.10 -4.84 11.03
N ASP A 91 1.45 -3.80 10.29
CA ASP A 91 0.60 -3.06 9.36
C ASP A 91 0.87 -3.55 7.93
N PHE A 92 -0.08 -4.27 7.33
CA PHE A 92 0.06 -4.81 5.97
C PHE A 92 -0.76 -3.98 4.98
N TYR A 93 -0.06 -3.37 4.02
CA TYR A 93 -0.63 -2.49 3.02
C TYR A 93 -0.79 -3.24 1.70
N PHE A 94 -1.99 -3.68 1.41
CA PHE A 94 -2.30 -4.43 0.20
C PHE A 94 -2.73 -3.51 -0.95
N THR A 95 -2.34 -3.86 -2.18
CA THR A 95 -3.02 -3.36 -3.38
C THR A 95 -4.18 -4.29 -3.75
N ALA A 96 -5.11 -3.79 -4.56
CA ALA A 96 -6.23 -4.61 -5.03
C ALA A 96 -5.77 -5.76 -5.93
N GLU A 97 -4.70 -5.56 -6.70
CA GLU A 97 -4.14 -6.51 -7.66
C GLU A 97 -3.59 -7.74 -6.95
N ILE A 98 -2.67 -7.56 -5.99
CA ILE A 98 -2.13 -8.69 -5.22
C ILE A 98 -3.21 -9.36 -4.37
N THR A 99 -4.16 -8.58 -3.83
CA THR A 99 -5.29 -9.14 -3.08
C THR A 99 -6.10 -10.10 -3.95
N ARG A 100 -6.31 -9.77 -5.22
CA ARG A 100 -7.00 -10.64 -6.18
C ARG A 100 -6.24 -11.92 -6.44
N GLU A 101 -4.94 -11.80 -6.72
CA GLU A 101 -4.07 -12.95 -6.95
C GLU A 101 -4.04 -13.90 -5.75
N LEU A 102 -3.95 -13.34 -4.53
CA LEU A 102 -3.98 -14.14 -3.31
C LEU A 102 -5.36 -14.81 -3.09
N ALA A 103 -6.45 -14.07 -3.29
CA ALA A 103 -7.80 -14.63 -3.13
C ALA A 103 -8.09 -15.80 -4.10
N GLU A 104 -7.55 -15.72 -5.33
CA GLU A 104 -7.74 -16.73 -6.36
C GLU A 104 -6.77 -17.93 -6.21
N LYS A 105 -5.51 -17.69 -5.89
CA LYS A 105 -4.44 -18.71 -5.92
C LYS A 105 -4.00 -19.20 -4.55
N ARG A 106 -4.14 -18.36 -3.52
CA ARG A 106 -3.66 -18.61 -2.15
C ARG A 106 -4.69 -18.14 -1.10
N PRO A 107 -5.93 -18.69 -1.14
CA PRO A 107 -6.98 -18.32 -0.17
C PRO A 107 -6.59 -18.61 1.29
N ASP A 108 -5.64 -19.52 1.53
CA ASP A 108 -5.04 -19.78 2.83
C ASP A 108 -4.41 -18.52 3.46
N VAL A 109 -3.76 -17.68 2.66
CA VAL A 109 -3.19 -16.40 3.12
C VAL A 109 -4.29 -15.45 3.56
N ILE A 110 -5.35 -15.31 2.76
CA ILE A 110 -6.48 -14.43 3.09
C ILE A 110 -7.13 -14.89 4.41
N GLU A 111 -7.35 -16.20 4.57
CA GLU A 111 -7.89 -16.77 5.81
C GLU A 111 -6.97 -16.53 7.00
N ARG A 112 -5.65 -16.71 6.82
CA ARG A 112 -4.65 -16.44 7.86
C ARG A 112 -4.71 -15.00 8.36
N PHE A 113 -4.80 -14.02 7.44
CA PHE A 113 -4.93 -12.61 7.81
C PHE A 113 -6.27 -12.27 8.47
N ARG A 114 -7.38 -12.86 8.01
CA ARG A 114 -8.71 -12.69 8.64
C ARG A 114 -8.72 -13.16 10.10
N ASN A 115 -7.95 -14.20 10.40
CA ASN A 115 -7.86 -14.83 11.73
C ASN A 115 -6.67 -14.33 12.56
N SER A 116 -5.93 -13.34 12.09
CA SER A 116 -4.81 -12.71 12.79
C SER A 116 -5.16 -11.33 13.33
N ASP A 117 -4.38 -10.86 14.30
CA ASP A 117 -4.45 -9.49 14.84
C ASP A 117 -3.66 -8.47 14.01
N MET A 118 -3.19 -8.84 12.80
CA MET A 118 -2.47 -7.95 11.90
C MET A 118 -3.41 -6.88 11.34
N THR A 119 -2.96 -5.64 11.23
CA THR A 119 -3.77 -4.55 10.68
C THR A 119 -3.71 -4.56 9.15
N ILE A 120 -4.87 -4.51 8.51
CA ILE A 120 -5.01 -4.41 7.06
C ILE A 120 -5.11 -2.95 6.65
N ASN A 121 -4.28 -2.56 5.70
CA ASN A 121 -4.21 -1.24 5.11
C ASN A 121 -4.24 -1.34 3.58
N TYR A 122 -4.43 -0.20 2.92
CA TYR A 122 -4.53 -0.10 1.47
C TYR A 122 -3.57 0.92 0.88
N HIS A 123 -2.98 0.56 -0.26
CA HIS A 123 -2.22 1.48 -1.08
C HIS A 123 -2.32 1.13 -2.58
N VAL A 124 -1.89 2.05 -3.43
CA VAL A 124 -1.95 1.89 -4.88
C VAL A 124 -0.58 1.70 -5.51
N ARG A 125 -0.54 1.00 -6.65
CA ARG A 125 0.63 0.84 -7.52
C ARG A 125 0.21 1.03 -8.99
N PRO A 126 1.16 1.22 -9.92
CA PRO A 126 0.84 1.29 -11.34
C PRO A 126 -0.01 0.10 -11.81
N PRO A 127 -0.94 0.30 -12.73
CA PRO A 127 -1.20 1.51 -13.51
C PRO A 127 -2.22 2.46 -12.89
N HIS A 128 -2.45 2.40 -11.57
CA HIS A 128 -3.45 3.23 -10.90
C HIS A 128 -3.15 4.72 -11.09
N PRO A 129 -4.11 5.55 -11.55
CA PRO A 129 -3.88 6.96 -11.86
C PRO A 129 -3.44 7.82 -10.65
N LEU A 130 -3.73 7.39 -9.43
CA LEU A 130 -3.23 8.03 -8.21
C LEU A 130 -1.74 7.79 -7.95
N TYR A 131 -1.11 6.84 -8.63
CA TYR A 131 0.31 6.62 -8.49
C TYR A 131 1.11 7.69 -9.24
N LEU A 132 2.25 8.12 -8.69
CA LEU A 132 3.12 9.13 -9.31
C LEU A 132 3.45 8.81 -10.76
N GLY A 133 3.26 9.78 -11.67
CA GLY A 133 3.48 9.62 -13.10
C GLY A 133 2.29 9.13 -13.90
N PHE A 134 1.22 8.66 -13.26
CA PHE A 134 -0.02 8.21 -13.91
C PHE A 134 -1.18 9.19 -13.75
N ASP A 135 -1.00 10.27 -13.02
CA ASP A 135 -2.00 11.28 -12.69
C ASP A 135 -2.46 12.16 -13.87
N SER A 136 -1.80 12.04 -15.05
CA SER A 136 -2.22 12.74 -16.28
C SER A 136 -3.68 12.48 -16.66
N ARG A 137 -4.26 11.36 -16.23
CA ARG A 137 -5.68 11.04 -16.41
C ARG A 137 -6.60 11.93 -15.57
N LEU A 138 -6.10 12.51 -14.47
CA LEU A 138 -6.86 13.23 -13.46
C LEU A 138 -6.61 14.75 -13.50
N LYS A 139 -5.49 15.20 -14.05
CA LYS A 139 -5.02 16.60 -13.99
C LYS A 139 -5.99 17.64 -14.52
N ASN A 140 -6.81 17.29 -15.50
CA ASN A 140 -7.69 18.24 -16.19
C ASN A 140 -9.15 18.17 -15.73
N LEU A 141 -9.47 17.33 -14.76
CA LEU A 141 -10.82 17.19 -14.21
C LEU A 141 -11.14 18.34 -13.28
N SER A 142 -12.41 18.74 -13.23
CA SER A 142 -12.93 19.57 -12.14
C SER A 142 -12.86 18.84 -10.80
N ASP A 143 -13.01 19.53 -9.69
CA ASP A 143 -12.90 18.92 -8.35
C ASP A 143 -13.99 17.87 -8.11
N GLU A 144 -15.19 18.09 -8.63
CA GLU A 144 -16.31 17.12 -8.54
C GLU A 144 -16.07 15.87 -9.42
N GLU A 145 -15.65 16.10 -10.68
CA GLU A 145 -15.28 15.00 -11.58
C GLU A 145 -14.10 14.19 -11.03
N LEU A 146 -13.11 14.89 -10.43
CA LEU A 146 -11.94 14.27 -9.83
C LEU A 146 -12.35 13.36 -8.65
N TYR A 147 -13.17 13.87 -7.73
CA TYR A 147 -13.69 13.09 -6.61
C TYR A 147 -14.44 11.84 -7.10
N GLN A 148 -15.38 12.02 -8.03
CA GLN A 148 -16.17 10.89 -8.55
C GLN A 148 -15.31 9.87 -9.32
N THR A 149 -14.33 10.35 -10.09
CA THR A 149 -13.42 9.47 -10.84
C THR A 149 -12.54 8.67 -9.88
N ILE A 150 -12.02 9.27 -8.82
CA ILE A 150 -11.25 8.55 -7.81
C ILE A 150 -12.13 7.55 -7.06
N LEU A 151 -13.36 7.92 -6.70
CA LEU A 151 -14.31 7.00 -6.08
C LEU A 151 -14.56 5.77 -6.98
N ASP A 152 -14.67 5.97 -8.28
CA ASP A 152 -14.82 4.89 -9.24
C ASP A 152 -13.58 3.99 -9.29
N TYR A 153 -12.37 4.55 -9.26
CA TYR A 153 -11.12 3.77 -9.18
C TYR A 153 -10.99 2.95 -7.89
N GLU A 154 -11.55 3.44 -6.81
CA GLU A 154 -11.53 2.74 -5.51
C GLU A 154 -12.71 1.76 -5.35
N THR A 155 -13.63 1.73 -6.32
CA THR A 155 -14.81 0.85 -6.32
C THR A 155 -14.69 -0.27 -7.34
N TYR A 156 -14.13 -0.01 -8.52
CA TYR A 156 -14.08 -0.93 -9.65
C TYR A 156 -12.66 -1.37 -9.97
N ALA A 157 -12.54 -2.56 -10.58
CA ALA A 157 -11.24 -3.11 -10.93
C ALA A 157 -10.56 -2.31 -12.06
N LEU A 158 -9.25 -2.18 -11.98
CA LEU A 158 -8.43 -1.70 -13.08
C LEU A 158 -8.11 -2.85 -14.05
N ASP A 159 -8.21 -2.58 -15.33
CA ASP A 159 -7.60 -3.39 -16.37
C ASP A 159 -6.10 -3.11 -16.38
N LEU A 160 -5.29 -4.11 -16.06
CA LEU A 160 -3.84 -3.95 -15.93
C LEU A 160 -3.14 -3.66 -17.27
N THR A 161 -3.82 -3.92 -18.40
CA THR A 161 -3.31 -3.64 -19.74
C THR A 161 -3.54 -2.19 -20.16
N THR A 162 -4.68 -1.62 -19.79
CA THR A 162 -5.07 -0.27 -20.22
C THR A 162 -5.07 0.75 -19.09
N GLY A 163 -5.15 0.30 -17.84
CA GLY A 163 -5.38 1.15 -16.67
C GLY A 163 -6.78 1.78 -16.67
N ASP A 164 -7.72 1.25 -17.46
CA ASP A 164 -9.12 1.69 -17.48
C ASP A 164 -9.94 0.90 -16.47
N LEU A 165 -11.14 1.40 -16.17
CA LEU A 165 -12.03 0.75 -15.22
C LEU A 165 -12.80 -0.40 -15.86
N ASP A 166 -12.77 -1.55 -15.23
CA ASP A 166 -13.70 -2.65 -15.45
C ASP A 166 -14.84 -2.54 -14.42
N ARG A 167 -15.93 -1.88 -14.81
CA ARG A 167 -17.09 -1.66 -13.93
C ARG A 167 -17.91 -2.93 -13.65
N SER A 168 -17.56 -4.06 -14.25
CA SER A 168 -18.21 -5.35 -13.99
C SER A 168 -17.65 -6.05 -12.74
N ARG A 169 -16.51 -5.62 -12.24
CA ARG A 169 -15.80 -6.24 -11.11
C ARG A 169 -15.47 -5.21 -10.04
N PRO A 170 -15.56 -5.58 -8.74
CA PRO A 170 -15.07 -4.74 -7.67
C PRO A 170 -13.54 -4.61 -7.73
N GLY A 171 -13.02 -3.47 -7.30
CA GLY A 171 -11.61 -3.16 -7.28
C GLY A 171 -11.24 -2.18 -6.17
N GLY A 172 -10.03 -1.63 -6.24
CA GLY A 172 -9.55 -0.62 -5.34
C GLY A 172 -9.69 -0.97 -3.86
N TYR A 173 -9.93 0.07 -3.06
CA TYR A 173 -10.12 -0.04 -1.62
C TYR A 173 -11.28 -0.98 -1.25
N ILE A 174 -12.42 -0.88 -1.97
CA ILE A 174 -13.62 -1.68 -1.68
C ILE A 174 -13.34 -3.18 -1.83
N TYR A 175 -12.59 -3.57 -2.84
CA TYR A 175 -12.25 -4.99 -3.04
C TYR A 175 -11.38 -5.54 -1.90
N VAL A 176 -10.37 -4.78 -1.45
CA VAL A 176 -9.54 -5.17 -0.32
C VAL A 176 -10.39 -5.32 0.94
N ALA A 177 -11.29 -4.37 1.21
CA ALA A 177 -12.21 -4.45 2.35
C ALA A 177 -13.10 -5.71 2.29
N GLN A 178 -13.67 -6.01 1.12
CA GLN A 178 -14.51 -7.20 0.92
C GLN A 178 -13.75 -8.51 1.14
N VAL A 179 -12.55 -8.62 0.57
CA VAL A 179 -11.72 -9.83 0.67
C VAL A 179 -11.27 -10.09 2.10
N PHE A 180 -10.85 -9.07 2.84
CA PHE A 180 -10.44 -9.26 4.24
C PHE A 180 -11.60 -9.20 5.24
N GLY A 181 -12.81 -8.81 4.83
CA GLY A 181 -13.99 -8.73 5.69
C GLY A 181 -13.94 -7.57 6.70
N ARG A 182 -13.06 -6.60 6.48
CA ARG A 182 -12.89 -5.39 7.30
C ARG A 182 -12.33 -4.25 6.47
N ASN A 183 -12.67 -3.02 6.82
CA ASN A 183 -12.13 -1.85 6.15
C ASN A 183 -10.63 -1.69 6.43
N PRO A 184 -9.80 -1.44 5.39
CA PRO A 184 -8.44 -0.98 5.61
C PRO A 184 -8.40 0.27 6.49
N VAL A 185 -7.54 0.25 7.51
CA VAL A 185 -7.46 1.36 8.49
C VAL A 185 -6.80 2.58 7.88
N VAL A 186 -5.68 2.36 7.19
CA VAL A 186 -4.97 3.40 6.43
C VAL A 186 -5.23 3.21 4.96
N ALA A 187 -5.51 4.32 4.27
CA ALA A 187 -5.50 4.35 2.82
C ALA A 187 -4.61 5.49 2.33
N SER A 188 -3.79 5.21 1.32
CA SER A 188 -2.83 6.17 0.83
C SER A 188 -2.52 6.01 -0.64
N ALA A 189 -2.23 7.14 -1.30
CA ALA A 189 -1.79 7.19 -2.68
C ALA A 189 -0.59 8.14 -2.81
N PRO A 190 0.53 7.69 -3.40
CA PRO A 190 1.70 8.51 -3.63
C PRO A 190 1.45 9.45 -4.82
N ASN A 191 0.88 10.61 -4.58
CA ASN A 191 0.64 11.63 -5.60
C ASN A 191 1.18 12.99 -5.14
N GLY A 192 1.84 13.70 -6.05
CA GLY A 192 2.41 15.03 -5.77
C GLY A 192 1.46 16.19 -6.02
N ASP A 193 0.33 15.98 -6.72
CA ASP A 193 -0.66 17.02 -6.99
C ASP A 193 -1.56 17.21 -5.77
N PRO A 194 -1.59 18.43 -5.16
CA PRO A 194 -2.38 18.68 -3.95
C PRO A 194 -3.88 18.46 -4.14
N ARG A 195 -4.44 18.76 -5.33
CA ARG A 195 -5.87 18.56 -5.61
C ARG A 195 -6.21 17.08 -5.68
N ILE A 196 -5.37 16.29 -6.36
CA ILE A 196 -5.55 14.83 -6.48
C ILE A 196 -5.41 14.20 -5.09
N LYS A 197 -4.40 14.63 -4.32
CA LYS A 197 -4.19 14.14 -2.95
C LYS A 197 -5.39 14.45 -2.04
N ASP A 198 -5.90 15.68 -2.08
CA ASP A 198 -7.07 16.10 -1.31
C ASP A 198 -8.32 15.28 -1.68
N ALA A 199 -8.60 15.14 -2.97
CA ALA A 199 -9.74 14.36 -3.44
C ALA A 199 -9.63 12.87 -3.04
N ALA A 200 -8.43 12.27 -3.15
CA ALA A 200 -8.19 10.89 -2.73
C ALA A 200 -8.42 10.69 -1.22
N GLN A 201 -7.93 11.59 -0.38
CA GLN A 201 -8.14 11.55 1.06
C GLN A 201 -9.63 11.64 1.43
N ARG A 202 -10.39 12.54 0.78
CA ARG A 202 -11.85 12.63 0.97
C ARG A 202 -12.58 11.36 0.55
N VAL A 203 -12.16 10.74 -0.56
CA VAL A 203 -12.72 9.45 -1.00
C VAL A 203 -12.42 8.36 0.01
N TYR A 204 -11.17 8.22 0.47
CA TYR A 204 -10.81 7.20 1.45
C TYR A 204 -11.56 7.38 2.78
N ALA A 205 -11.71 8.62 3.25
CA ALA A 205 -12.51 8.89 4.44
C ALA A 205 -13.98 8.48 4.24
N ALA A 206 -14.57 8.78 3.07
CA ALA A 206 -15.94 8.40 2.75
C ALA A 206 -16.13 6.88 2.62
N LEU A 207 -15.09 6.15 2.21
CA LEU A 207 -15.08 4.68 2.13
C LEU A 207 -14.80 3.99 3.47
N GLY A 208 -14.44 4.75 4.51
CA GLY A 208 -14.29 4.25 5.89
C GLY A 208 -12.85 4.06 6.35
N ALA A 209 -11.85 4.52 5.60
CA ALA A 209 -10.50 4.66 6.13
C ALA A 209 -10.49 5.65 7.31
N GLN A 210 -9.60 5.43 8.27
CA GLN A 210 -9.48 6.28 9.46
C GLN A 210 -8.16 7.05 9.52
N ALA A 211 -7.18 6.62 8.73
CA ALA A 211 -5.88 7.26 8.67
C ALA A 211 -5.31 7.30 7.24
N THR A 212 -4.32 8.14 7.03
CA THR A 212 -3.58 8.29 5.78
C THR A 212 -2.09 8.48 6.04
N VAL A 213 -1.28 8.42 4.98
CA VAL A 213 0.15 8.71 5.00
C VAL A 213 0.42 9.89 4.07
N LEU A 214 1.20 10.85 4.53
CA LEU A 214 1.72 11.95 3.71
C LEU A 214 3.11 11.57 3.20
N TYR A 215 3.21 11.30 1.90
CA TYR A 215 4.43 10.70 1.31
C TYR A 215 5.63 11.64 1.16
N HIS A 216 5.50 12.93 1.33
CA HIS A 216 6.58 13.88 1.01
C HIS A 216 6.85 14.90 2.10
N GLU A 217 6.24 14.74 3.24
CA GLU A 217 6.50 15.63 4.35
C GLU A 217 7.62 15.06 5.20
N SER A 218 8.80 15.63 5.00
CA SER A 218 9.93 15.41 5.89
C SER A 218 9.59 15.99 7.25
N GLY A 219 9.45 15.10 8.22
CA GLY A 219 9.34 15.51 9.60
C GLY A 219 7.94 15.93 10.00
N THR A 220 7.15 14.98 10.47
CA THR A 220 6.16 15.30 11.47
C THR A 220 6.90 16.05 12.57
N LYS A 221 6.49 17.25 12.89
CA LYS A 221 7.05 17.94 14.06
C LYS A 221 6.69 17.06 15.24
N VAL A 222 7.65 16.50 15.90
CA VAL A 222 7.42 15.63 17.09
C VAL A 222 6.64 16.37 18.17
N GLU A 223 6.69 17.70 18.13
CA GLU A 223 5.97 18.62 19.02
C GLU A 223 4.45 18.60 18.82
N GLU A 224 3.98 18.23 17.62
CA GLU A 224 2.56 18.11 17.34
C GLU A 224 2.07 16.73 17.79
N PRO A 225 1.03 16.62 18.64
CA PRO A 225 0.60 15.31 19.13
C PRO A 225 0.11 14.41 18.01
N PHE A 226 -0.78 14.92 17.16
CA PHE A 226 -1.29 14.21 15.97
C PHE A 226 -1.94 15.21 15.01
N GLU A 227 -1.71 14.99 13.72
CA GLU A 227 -2.30 15.78 12.64
C GLU A 227 -3.50 15.05 12.03
N THR A 228 -4.48 15.79 11.54
CA THR A 228 -5.60 15.24 10.76
C THR A 228 -5.76 16.01 9.46
N VAL A 229 -6.11 15.31 8.39
CA VAL A 229 -6.41 15.88 7.09
C VAL A 229 -7.67 15.22 6.51
N ASN A 230 -8.63 16.00 6.09
CA ASN A 230 -9.91 15.50 5.57
C ASN A 230 -10.61 14.46 6.49
N GLY A 231 -10.45 14.60 7.80
CA GLY A 231 -10.99 13.66 8.80
C GLY A 231 -10.14 12.39 9.01
N LEU A 232 -9.06 12.22 8.27
CA LEU A 232 -8.12 11.11 8.43
C LEU A 232 -6.97 11.52 9.37
N LEU A 233 -6.61 10.62 10.30
CA LEU A 233 -5.38 10.78 11.07
C LEU A 233 -4.17 10.65 10.14
N VAL A 234 -3.25 11.61 10.18
CA VAL A 234 -1.94 11.46 9.55
C VAL A 234 -1.09 10.55 10.42
N ARG A 235 -0.74 9.39 9.88
CA ARG A 235 0.07 8.42 10.60
C ARG A 235 1.46 8.98 10.88
N PRO A 236 1.88 9.14 12.13
CA PRO A 236 3.18 9.70 12.46
C PRO A 236 4.32 8.75 12.06
N SER A 237 5.42 9.32 11.60
CA SER A 237 6.67 8.64 11.31
C SER A 237 7.81 9.60 11.56
N ASP A 238 8.28 9.68 12.79
CA ASP A 238 9.31 10.64 13.19
C ASP A 238 10.69 10.15 12.71
N PHE A 239 10.89 8.82 12.73
CA PHE A 239 12.08 8.15 12.20
C PHE A 239 11.71 6.94 11.36
N SER A 240 12.62 6.57 10.47
CA SER A 240 12.47 5.36 9.67
C SER A 240 13.77 4.56 9.64
N VAL A 241 13.73 3.31 10.05
CA VAL A 241 14.87 2.39 9.97
C VAL A 241 15.15 1.89 8.56
N THR A 242 14.25 2.18 7.63
CA THR A 242 14.37 1.80 6.22
C THR A 242 14.64 2.99 5.31
N ARG A 243 14.55 4.19 5.87
CA ARG A 243 14.71 5.44 5.17
C ARG A 243 15.69 6.29 5.94
N THR A 244 16.93 6.28 5.52
CA THR A 244 17.83 7.37 5.91
C THR A 244 17.19 8.63 5.40
N THR A 245 16.86 9.51 6.32
CA THR A 245 16.05 10.68 6.11
C THR A 245 16.45 11.45 4.86
N LEU A 246 15.50 11.81 4.04
CA LEU A 246 15.63 12.78 2.95
C LEU A 246 16.01 14.19 3.44
N ILE A 247 16.32 14.39 4.73
CA ILE A 247 16.71 15.68 5.31
C ILE A 247 18.01 16.20 4.70
N ASP A 248 18.88 15.32 4.21
CA ASP A 248 20.15 15.71 3.61
C ASP A 248 20.34 15.21 2.16
N GLY A 249 19.30 14.63 1.55
CA GLY A 249 19.38 14.07 0.21
C GLY A 249 20.09 12.71 0.15
N THR A 250 20.35 12.07 1.29
CA THR A 250 20.94 10.74 1.31
C THR A 250 19.93 9.68 0.88
N GLU A 251 20.44 8.66 0.18
CA GLU A 251 19.62 7.57 -0.34
C GLU A 251 18.99 6.78 0.81
N ASN A 252 17.76 6.37 0.60
CA ASN A 252 17.07 5.40 1.43
C ASN A 252 17.94 4.13 1.58
N PHE A 253 18.31 3.77 2.81
CA PHE A 253 19.11 2.58 3.09
C PHE A 253 18.51 1.31 2.48
N TRP A 254 17.19 1.19 2.52
CA TRP A 254 16.45 0.08 1.95
C TRP A 254 16.56 0.02 0.43
N TRP A 255 16.52 1.16 -0.28
CA TRP A 255 16.74 1.23 -1.72
C TRP A 255 18.15 0.79 -2.09
N ASN A 256 19.15 1.19 -1.32
CA ASN A 256 20.52 0.75 -1.51
C ASN A 256 20.65 -0.75 -1.31
N PHE A 257 19.98 -1.30 -0.32
CA PHE A 257 19.97 -2.73 -0.07
C PHE A 257 19.25 -3.52 -1.17
N MET A 258 18.10 -3.05 -1.64
CA MET A 258 17.34 -3.68 -2.74
C MET A 258 18.17 -3.80 -4.03
N SER A 259 19.00 -2.84 -4.32
CA SER A 259 19.88 -2.87 -5.50
C SER A 259 21.05 -3.84 -5.36
N LYS A 260 21.34 -4.35 -4.16
CA LYS A 260 22.45 -5.26 -3.89
C LYS A 260 22.03 -6.73 -4.00
N PRO A 261 22.85 -7.58 -4.64
CA PRO A 261 22.51 -8.98 -4.81
C PRO A 261 22.61 -9.80 -3.51
N ASN A 262 23.42 -9.37 -2.54
CA ASN A 262 23.62 -10.09 -1.27
C ASN A 262 23.10 -9.29 -0.07
N ALA A 263 22.77 -10.02 1.00
CA ALA A 263 22.18 -9.48 2.22
C ALA A 263 23.21 -9.08 3.30
N ALA A 264 24.51 -9.23 3.04
CA ALA A 264 25.54 -9.12 4.07
C ALA A 264 25.63 -7.74 4.75
N GLU A 265 25.12 -6.70 4.11
CA GLU A 265 25.12 -5.33 4.63
C GLU A 265 23.77 -4.93 5.28
N TYR A 266 22.78 -5.82 5.28
CA TYR A 266 21.48 -5.53 5.87
C TYR A 266 21.53 -5.72 7.38
N ASN A 267 21.54 -4.61 8.12
CA ASN A 267 21.52 -4.62 9.58
C ASN A 267 20.56 -3.55 10.11
N PRO A 268 19.23 -3.80 10.04
CA PRO A 268 18.22 -2.85 10.47
C PRO A 268 18.23 -2.62 11.98
N THR A 269 18.67 -3.61 12.77
CA THR A 269 18.77 -3.48 14.23
C THR A 269 19.83 -2.46 14.63
N ALA A 270 21.02 -2.52 14.03
CA ALA A 270 22.07 -1.53 14.31
C ALA A 270 21.64 -0.11 13.88
N LEU A 271 20.92 0.01 12.75
CA LEU A 271 20.37 1.28 12.29
C LEU A 271 19.35 1.83 13.31
N LEU A 272 18.43 1.00 13.79
CA LEU A 272 17.46 1.39 14.82
C LEU A 272 18.16 1.86 16.10
N GLN A 273 19.15 1.10 16.59
CA GLN A 273 19.92 1.45 17.79
C GLN A 273 20.64 2.79 17.63
N SER A 274 21.24 3.04 16.46
CA SER A 274 21.91 4.30 16.15
C SER A 274 20.93 5.48 16.15
N GLN A 275 19.74 5.32 15.54
CA GLN A 275 18.72 6.35 15.51
C GLN A 275 18.15 6.64 16.90
N LEU A 276 17.94 5.62 17.73
CA LEU A 276 17.50 5.81 19.12
C LEU A 276 18.55 6.53 19.96
N ALA A 277 19.83 6.21 19.79
CA ALA A 277 20.92 6.89 20.48
C ALA A 277 21.04 8.36 20.08
N GLU A 278 20.90 8.67 18.79
CA GLU A 278 20.84 10.04 18.28
C GLU A 278 19.64 10.80 18.85
N TRP A 279 18.47 10.17 18.86
CA TRP A 279 17.27 10.73 19.43
C TRP A 279 17.42 11.07 20.92
N VAL A 280 17.94 10.14 21.72
CA VAL A 280 18.20 10.38 23.16
C VAL A 280 19.15 11.55 23.35
N GLY A 281 20.15 11.71 22.48
CA GLY A 281 21.04 12.88 22.49
C GLY A 281 20.32 14.20 22.16
N GLN A 282 19.30 14.16 21.35
CA GLN A 282 18.51 15.34 20.95
C GLN A 282 17.42 15.71 21.98
N ILE A 283 16.83 14.73 22.68
CA ILE A 283 15.81 14.95 23.72
C ILE A 283 16.32 15.87 24.83
N GLY A 284 17.59 15.85 25.16
CA GLY A 284 18.20 16.71 26.18
C GLY A 284 18.07 18.22 25.89
N ASN A 285 17.72 18.59 24.64
CA ASN A 285 17.61 19.98 24.18
C ASN A 285 16.19 20.36 23.68
N LEU A 286 15.26 19.40 23.60
CA LEU A 286 13.94 19.62 23.03
C LEU A 286 12.87 19.03 23.96
N THR A 287 11.82 19.80 24.24
CA THR A 287 10.67 19.33 25.01
C THR A 287 9.66 18.69 24.05
N TYR A 288 9.66 17.38 23.95
CA TYR A 288 8.66 16.67 23.15
C TYR A 288 7.42 16.36 23.98
N SER A 289 6.25 16.52 23.39
CA SER A 289 4.97 16.26 24.05
C SER A 289 4.63 14.75 24.10
N ARG A 290 5.34 13.92 23.35
CA ARG A 290 5.12 12.47 23.23
C ARG A 290 6.40 11.70 22.89
N ALA A 291 6.38 10.38 23.08
CA ALA A 291 7.43 9.50 22.57
C ALA A 291 7.44 9.48 21.01
N PRO A 292 8.61 9.31 20.38
CA PRO A 292 8.73 9.25 18.93
C PRO A 292 8.12 7.98 18.35
N PHE A 293 7.66 8.08 17.10
CA PHE A 293 7.22 6.96 16.29
C PHE A 293 8.29 6.57 15.28
N VAL A 294 8.84 5.38 15.45
CA VAL A 294 9.78 4.77 14.50
C VAL A 294 9.01 3.92 13.51
N THR A 295 9.35 4.02 12.24
CA THR A 295 8.76 3.20 11.18
C THR A 295 9.78 2.24 10.60
N SER A 296 9.46 0.95 10.59
CA SER A 296 10.14 -0.07 9.78
C SER A 296 9.26 -0.39 8.58
N LEU A 297 9.53 0.23 7.43
CA LEU A 297 8.77 0.01 6.21
C LEU A 297 9.58 -0.88 5.26
N ILE A 298 8.99 -1.97 4.81
CA ILE A 298 9.54 -2.87 3.81
C ILE A 298 8.52 -3.17 2.71
N HIS A 299 9.02 -3.60 1.56
CA HIS A 299 8.19 -4.21 0.53
C HIS A 299 8.40 -5.71 0.58
N GLU A 300 7.34 -6.50 0.48
CA GLU A 300 7.42 -7.96 0.61
C GLU A 300 8.37 -8.58 -0.41
N ASN A 301 8.37 -8.08 -1.63
CA ASN A 301 9.23 -8.59 -2.69
C ASN A 301 10.74 -8.41 -2.41
N ASN A 302 11.13 -7.52 -1.51
CA ASN A 302 12.53 -7.30 -1.18
C ASN A 302 13.21 -8.48 -0.48
N TYR A 303 12.43 -9.34 0.16
CA TYR A 303 12.96 -10.55 0.81
C TYR A 303 13.41 -11.61 -0.20
N TYR A 304 12.64 -11.79 -1.27
CA TYR A 304 12.90 -12.87 -2.23
C TYR A 304 13.47 -12.37 -3.56
N ARG A 305 13.40 -11.06 -3.84
CA ARG A 305 13.95 -10.49 -5.09
C ARG A 305 14.82 -9.26 -4.81
N SER A 306 15.69 -8.95 -5.77
CA SER A 306 16.54 -7.75 -5.78
C SER A 306 16.35 -7.00 -7.09
N GLY A 307 16.78 -5.74 -7.15
CA GLY A 307 16.63 -4.89 -8.31
C GLY A 307 15.33 -4.08 -8.28
N ALA A 308 14.78 -3.79 -9.46
CA ALA A 308 13.48 -3.11 -9.58
C ALA A 308 12.34 -4.08 -9.25
N GLU A 309 11.16 -3.56 -8.91
CA GLU A 309 9.96 -4.40 -8.78
C GLU A 309 9.64 -5.08 -10.12
N ALA A 310 9.18 -6.32 -10.07
CA ALA A 310 8.98 -7.15 -11.26
C ALA A 310 8.00 -6.54 -12.28
N TRP A 311 6.97 -5.85 -11.81
CA TRP A 311 6.00 -5.12 -12.65
C TRP A 311 6.56 -3.83 -13.27
N SER A 312 7.77 -3.38 -12.88
CA SER A 312 8.31 -2.08 -13.32
C SER A 312 8.45 -1.97 -14.83
N SER A 313 8.94 -3.00 -15.51
CA SER A 313 9.10 -3.00 -16.97
C SER A 313 7.77 -3.04 -17.74
N ILE A 314 6.68 -3.38 -17.08
CA ILE A 314 5.34 -3.35 -17.65
C ILE A 314 4.86 -1.90 -17.81
N TYR A 315 5.15 -1.07 -16.81
CA TYR A 315 4.56 0.27 -16.69
C TYR A 315 5.54 1.43 -16.85
N PHE A 316 6.85 1.14 -16.87
CA PHE A 316 7.89 2.17 -17.02
C PHE A 316 8.94 1.76 -18.06
N THR A 317 9.52 2.77 -18.70
CA THR A 317 10.82 2.56 -19.34
C THR A 317 11.87 2.28 -18.28
N MET A 318 12.85 1.44 -18.63
CA MET A 318 13.93 1.06 -17.70
C MET A 318 15.24 1.69 -18.16
N ASP A 319 15.91 2.43 -17.28
CA ASP A 319 17.27 2.93 -17.50
C ASP A 319 18.21 2.36 -16.44
N LYS A 320 19.21 1.61 -16.88
CA LYS A 320 20.22 0.97 -16.00
C LYS A 320 19.61 0.20 -14.82
N GLY A 321 18.51 -0.52 -15.07
CA GLY A 321 17.80 -1.31 -14.08
C GLY A 321 16.92 -0.51 -13.13
N LYS A 322 16.70 0.79 -13.37
CA LYS A 322 15.81 1.64 -12.58
C LYS A 322 14.62 2.10 -13.42
N LYS A 323 13.50 2.32 -12.76
CA LYS A 323 12.32 2.96 -13.40
C LYS A 323 12.68 4.36 -13.87
N ALA A 324 12.34 4.68 -15.12
CA ALA A 324 12.48 6.02 -15.68
C ALA A 324 11.07 6.63 -15.90
N GLU A 325 10.63 6.75 -17.14
CA GLU A 325 9.38 7.40 -17.49
C GLU A 325 8.21 6.40 -17.52
N PRO A 326 7.00 6.79 -17.07
CA PRO A 326 5.80 5.99 -17.24
C PRO A 326 5.53 5.71 -18.73
N LEU A 327 5.14 4.47 -19.03
CA LEU A 327 4.68 4.08 -20.35
C LEU A 327 3.22 4.49 -20.55
N SER A 328 2.84 4.63 -21.82
CA SER A 328 1.42 4.79 -22.20
C SER A 328 0.78 3.43 -22.49
N PRO A 329 -0.52 3.25 -22.18
CA PRO A 329 -1.24 2.04 -22.54
C PRO A 329 -1.38 1.89 -24.08
N PRO A 330 -1.58 0.66 -24.61
CA PRO A 330 -1.71 -0.57 -23.83
C PRO A 330 -0.39 -1.08 -23.27
N PHE A 331 -0.39 -1.54 -22.02
CA PHE A 331 0.79 -2.06 -21.36
C PHE A 331 1.05 -3.53 -21.73
N ASN A 332 2.32 -3.90 -21.86
CA ASN A 332 2.72 -5.27 -22.16
C ASN A 332 2.89 -6.08 -20.86
N LEU A 333 1.85 -6.80 -20.43
CA LEU A 333 1.91 -7.65 -19.23
C LEU A 333 2.92 -8.80 -19.32
N SER A 334 3.42 -9.11 -20.55
CA SER A 334 4.48 -10.10 -20.79
C SER A 334 5.86 -9.48 -20.88
N ALA A 335 6.04 -8.21 -20.47
CA ALA A 335 7.36 -7.60 -20.42
C ALA A 335 8.29 -8.40 -19.49
N SER A 336 9.58 -8.43 -19.85
CA SER A 336 10.56 -9.20 -19.07
C SER A 336 10.67 -8.63 -17.65
N ASP A 337 10.66 -9.51 -16.67
CA ASP A 337 10.89 -9.17 -15.28
C ASP A 337 12.30 -8.59 -15.09
N PRO A 338 12.44 -7.34 -14.61
CA PRO A 338 13.74 -6.71 -14.38
C PRO A 338 14.35 -7.09 -13.03
N SER A 339 13.62 -7.82 -12.20
CA SER A 339 14.10 -8.25 -10.89
C SER A 339 14.89 -9.56 -10.96
N HIS A 340 15.59 -9.85 -9.89
CA HIS A 340 16.38 -11.07 -9.77
C HIS A 340 15.99 -11.84 -8.51
N LEU A 341 15.65 -13.12 -8.65
CA LEU A 341 15.38 -13.98 -7.50
C LEU A 341 16.66 -14.07 -6.65
N ARG A 342 16.52 -13.84 -5.35
CA ARG A 342 17.62 -14.00 -4.40
C ARG A 342 17.86 -15.48 -4.15
N THR A 343 19.10 -15.82 -3.82
CA THR A 343 19.41 -17.17 -3.34
C THR A 343 18.66 -17.48 -2.03
N GLU A 344 18.42 -18.74 -1.74
CA GLU A 344 17.81 -19.14 -0.46
C GLU A 344 18.65 -18.68 0.74
N ALA A 345 19.98 -18.65 0.60
CA ALA A 345 20.88 -18.14 1.62
C ALA A 345 20.68 -16.64 1.88
N ASP A 346 20.54 -15.83 0.82
CA ASP A 346 20.25 -14.41 0.96
C ASP A 346 18.87 -14.15 1.56
N GLN A 347 17.83 -14.88 1.11
CA GLN A 347 16.49 -14.77 1.67
C GLN A 347 16.49 -15.09 3.17
N SER A 348 17.18 -16.17 3.56
CA SER A 348 17.31 -16.58 4.96
C SER A 348 18.06 -15.55 5.79
N ALA A 349 19.15 -14.97 5.25
CA ALA A 349 19.94 -13.96 5.94
C ALA A 349 19.14 -12.66 6.15
N ILE A 350 18.37 -12.22 5.14
CA ILE A 350 17.50 -11.04 5.26
C ILE A 350 16.41 -11.28 6.29
N PHE A 351 15.78 -12.45 6.24
CA PHE A 351 14.71 -12.79 7.18
C PHE A 351 15.25 -12.86 8.61
N ALA A 352 16.42 -13.46 8.82
CA ALA A 352 17.07 -13.51 10.13
C ALA A 352 17.42 -12.12 10.68
N ALA A 353 17.95 -11.22 9.82
CA ALA A 353 18.24 -9.84 10.22
C ALA A 353 16.95 -9.05 10.56
N TYR A 354 15.85 -9.33 9.86
CA TYR A 354 14.56 -8.73 10.17
C TYR A 354 13.96 -9.30 11.46
N GLU A 355 14.10 -10.60 11.68
CA GLU A 355 13.71 -11.25 12.93
C GLU A 355 14.46 -10.66 14.13
N GLU A 356 15.78 -10.40 13.99
CA GLU A 356 16.56 -9.72 15.02
C GLU A 356 16.01 -8.32 15.33
N LEU A 357 15.61 -7.55 14.31
CA LEU A 357 14.96 -6.25 14.48
C LEU A 357 13.65 -6.38 15.27
N VAL A 358 12.78 -7.34 14.88
CA VAL A 358 11.49 -7.56 15.56
C VAL A 358 11.69 -7.98 17.01
N ALA A 359 12.64 -8.89 17.27
CA ALA A 359 12.98 -9.35 18.62
C ALA A 359 13.52 -8.21 19.49
N TYR A 360 14.44 -7.40 18.96
CA TYR A 360 14.98 -6.24 19.66
C TYR A 360 13.87 -5.23 19.99
N ALA A 361 13.04 -4.92 19.03
CA ALA A 361 11.95 -3.97 19.19
C ALA A 361 10.92 -4.46 20.22
N ALA A 362 10.54 -5.72 20.18
CA ALA A 362 9.61 -6.33 21.14
C ALA A 362 10.14 -6.28 22.57
N ALA A 363 11.47 -6.36 22.76
CA ALA A 363 12.10 -6.32 24.07
C ALA A 363 12.35 -4.90 24.61
N ASN A 364 12.48 -3.89 23.76
CA ASN A 364 12.97 -2.57 24.13
C ASN A 364 12.04 -1.40 23.80
N LEU A 365 11.03 -1.61 22.95
CA LEU A 365 10.12 -0.58 22.46
C LEU A 365 8.66 -1.01 22.62
N THR A 366 7.73 -0.09 22.36
CA THR A 366 6.32 -0.42 22.25
C THR A 366 5.95 -0.57 20.77
N ALA A 367 5.71 -1.80 20.32
CA ALA A 367 5.22 -2.06 18.97
C ALA A 367 3.75 -1.65 18.85
N VAL A 368 3.44 -0.83 17.82
CA VAL A 368 2.09 -0.29 17.58
C VAL A 368 1.71 -0.45 16.13
N THR A 369 0.44 -0.75 15.88
CA THR A 369 -0.18 -0.69 14.55
C THR A 369 -0.89 0.65 14.33
N SER A 370 -1.37 0.88 13.13
CA SER A 370 -2.20 2.04 12.81
C SER A 370 -3.47 2.10 13.66
N GLU A 371 -4.04 0.95 14.04
CA GLU A 371 -5.18 0.89 14.98
C GLU A 371 -4.80 1.39 16.38
N ASP A 372 -3.61 1.04 16.87
CA ASP A 372 -3.14 1.50 18.17
C ASP A 372 -2.83 3.00 18.16
N ILE A 373 -2.26 3.48 17.07
CA ILE A 373 -1.99 4.92 16.87
C ILE A 373 -3.31 5.71 16.89
N LEU A 374 -4.38 5.19 16.28
CA LEU A 374 -5.70 5.81 16.35
C LEU A 374 -6.22 5.90 17.79
N LYS A 375 -6.04 4.84 18.60
CA LYS A 375 -6.41 4.85 20.03
C LYS A 375 -5.59 5.88 20.82
N LEU A 376 -4.28 5.92 20.60
CA LEU A 376 -3.39 6.91 21.21
C LEU A 376 -3.81 8.35 20.86
N ALA A 377 -4.15 8.61 19.59
CA ALA A 377 -4.62 9.93 19.16
C ALA A 377 -5.94 10.35 19.80
N GLN A 378 -6.78 9.38 20.20
CA GLN A 378 -8.05 9.61 20.87
C GLN A 378 -7.93 9.68 22.40
N GLY A 379 -6.71 9.52 22.94
CA GLY A 379 -6.47 9.48 24.39
C GLY A 379 -7.02 8.22 25.07
N ARG A 380 -7.08 7.11 24.33
CA ARG A 380 -7.61 5.82 24.80
C ARG A 380 -6.52 4.79 24.99
#